data_58f7f56eccddb42bf69dcbd900510d39
#
_entry.id   58f7f56eccddb42bf69dcbd900510d39
#
_cell.length_a   1.000
_cell.length_b   1.000
_cell.length_c   1.000
_cell.angle_alpha   90.00
_cell.angle_beta   90.00
_cell.angle_gamma   90.00
#
_symmetry.space_group_name_H-M   'P 1'
#
loop_
_entity.id
_entity.type
_entity.pdbx_description
1 polymer ?
#
loop_
_entity_poly.entity_id
_entity_poly.type
_entity_poly.pdbx_seq_one_letter_code
_entity_poly.pdbx_strand_id
1 'polypeptide(L)'
;GLGDVYKRQAVVKAIKDGKVAKYVTDFADDVVLGEENVIVLPHLGASTPESEDNCATMAAHELIDYIEKGTIKNSVNFPNAELAKTGDHLVCVLHKNVPALIAQITSVVSDKGANIENLVNKSKKDWAYTMLDVTGDVDADAFKSIEGVVGVRVL
;
A
#
# COMPACT_ATOMS: atom_id res chain seq x y z
N GLY A 1 11.32 -13.04 1.40
CA GLY A 1 11.49 -13.18 2.86
C GLY A 1 12.11 -14.52 3.26
N LEU A 2 12.50 -14.69 4.53
CA LEU A 2 13.14 -15.92 5.05
C LEU A 2 12.37 -17.21 4.73
N GLY A 3 11.03 -17.15 4.60
CA GLY A 3 10.18 -18.28 4.26
C GLY A 3 10.45 -18.88 2.88
N ASP A 4 10.92 -18.11 1.92
CA ASP A 4 11.16 -18.59 0.56
C ASP A 4 12.49 -19.33 0.45
N VAL A 5 13.49 -18.96 1.22
CA VAL A 5 14.80 -19.65 1.27
C VAL A 5 14.63 -21.08 1.80
N TYR A 6 13.88 -21.27 2.90
CA TYR A 6 13.60 -22.60 3.45
C TYR A 6 12.80 -23.48 2.50
N LYS A 7 11.86 -22.91 1.76
CA LYS A 7 11.07 -23.64 0.76
C LYS A 7 11.96 -24.14 -0.38
N ARG A 8 12.89 -23.32 -0.87
CA ARG A 8 13.81 -23.72 -1.96
C ARG A 8 14.75 -24.81 -1.56
N GLN A 9 15.33 -24.77 -0.35
CA GLN A 9 16.13 -25.88 0.20
C GLN A 9 15.32 -27.19 0.26
N ALA A 10 14.04 -27.11 0.66
CA ALA A 10 13.16 -28.29 0.68
C ALA A 10 12.87 -28.81 -0.74
N VAL A 11 12.76 -27.93 -1.74
CA VAL A 11 12.60 -28.32 -3.16
C VAL A 11 13.85 -29.02 -3.66
N VAL A 12 15.03 -28.44 -3.44
CA VAL A 12 16.31 -29.07 -3.83
C VAL A 12 16.48 -30.43 -3.18
N LYS A 13 16.15 -30.55 -1.88
CA LYS A 13 16.16 -31.85 -1.18
C LYS A 13 15.19 -32.84 -1.83
N ALA A 14 13.98 -32.41 -2.18
CA ALA A 14 12.98 -33.28 -2.81
C ALA A 14 13.39 -33.75 -4.22
N ILE A 15 14.15 -32.93 -4.96
CA ILE A 15 14.79 -33.34 -6.23
C ILE A 15 15.84 -34.43 -5.98
N LYS A 16 16.75 -34.21 -5.04
CA LYS A 16 17.80 -35.17 -4.66
C LYS A 16 17.21 -36.48 -4.14
N ASP A 17 16.10 -36.44 -3.44
CA ASP A 17 15.36 -37.61 -2.97
C ASP A 17 14.52 -38.32 -4.08
N GLY A 18 14.53 -37.81 -5.32
CA GLY A 18 13.75 -38.34 -6.45
C GLY A 18 12.24 -38.12 -6.36
N LYS A 19 11.77 -37.30 -5.42
CA LYS A 19 10.34 -36.97 -5.25
C LYS A 19 9.84 -35.91 -6.22
N VAL A 20 10.73 -35.04 -6.69
CA VAL A 20 10.48 -33.99 -7.68
C VAL A 20 11.42 -34.24 -8.85
N ALA A 21 10.86 -34.42 -10.05
CA ALA A 21 11.65 -34.70 -11.25
C ALA A 21 12.44 -33.50 -11.75
N LYS A 22 11.79 -32.32 -11.75
CA LYS A 22 12.40 -31.04 -12.18
C LYS A 22 11.75 -29.87 -11.45
N TYR A 23 12.52 -28.80 -11.24
CA TYR A 23 12.04 -27.52 -10.76
C TYR A 23 12.36 -26.43 -11.78
N VAL A 24 11.37 -25.66 -12.16
CA VAL A 24 11.52 -24.53 -13.09
C VAL A 24 11.20 -23.25 -12.32
N THR A 25 12.10 -22.29 -12.37
CA THR A 25 11.92 -20.99 -11.71
C THR A 25 12.47 -19.87 -12.58
N ASP A 26 11.84 -18.72 -12.51
CA ASP A 26 12.29 -17.47 -13.11
C ASP A 26 12.84 -16.47 -12.06
N PHE A 27 12.96 -16.93 -10.81
CA PHE A 27 13.50 -16.16 -9.69
C PHE A 27 14.47 -17.02 -8.86
N ALA A 28 15.65 -17.27 -9.43
CA ALA A 28 16.67 -18.11 -8.81
C ALA A 28 17.47 -17.35 -7.73
N ASP A 29 17.98 -18.11 -6.76
CA ASP A 29 18.97 -17.69 -5.79
C ASP A 29 20.12 -18.71 -5.73
N ASP A 30 21.13 -18.45 -4.89
CA ASP A 30 22.31 -19.30 -4.76
C ASP A 30 21.98 -20.75 -4.32
N VAL A 31 20.79 -21.00 -3.75
CA VAL A 31 20.36 -22.33 -3.31
C VAL A 31 20.00 -23.23 -4.50
N VAL A 32 19.47 -22.66 -5.56
CA VAL A 32 18.96 -23.41 -6.73
C VAL A 32 19.85 -23.27 -7.96
N LEU A 33 20.75 -22.27 -7.98
CA LEU A 33 21.68 -22.09 -9.10
C LEU A 33 22.69 -23.24 -9.17
N GLY A 34 22.78 -23.86 -10.34
CA GLY A 34 23.71 -24.95 -10.61
C GLY A 34 23.29 -26.32 -10.08
N GLU A 35 22.14 -26.43 -9.41
CA GLU A 35 21.60 -27.73 -8.98
C GLU A 35 21.06 -28.53 -10.16
N GLU A 36 21.33 -29.83 -10.16
CA GLU A 36 20.85 -30.74 -11.20
C GLU A 36 19.30 -30.79 -11.21
N ASN A 37 18.70 -30.84 -12.39
CA ASN A 37 17.24 -30.82 -12.56
C ASN A 37 16.55 -29.52 -12.14
N VAL A 38 17.27 -28.43 -11.96
CA VAL A 38 16.74 -27.07 -11.85
C VAL A 38 16.93 -26.33 -13.18
N ILE A 39 15.86 -25.77 -13.71
CA ILE A 39 15.84 -24.95 -14.92
C ILE A 39 15.52 -23.51 -14.51
N VAL A 40 16.47 -22.62 -14.74
CA VAL A 40 16.29 -21.19 -14.49
C VAL A 40 15.93 -20.50 -15.79
N LEU A 41 14.83 -19.76 -15.79
CA LEU A 41 14.36 -18.94 -16.89
C LEU A 41 14.61 -17.46 -16.59
N PRO A 42 14.72 -16.59 -17.62
CA PRO A 42 14.67 -15.15 -17.41
C PRO A 42 13.30 -14.73 -16.85
N HIS A 43 13.29 -13.78 -15.89
CA HIS A 43 12.07 -13.23 -15.29
C HIS A 43 11.45 -12.15 -16.21
N LEU A 44 10.71 -12.59 -17.23
CA LEU A 44 10.18 -11.74 -18.32
C LEU A 44 8.65 -11.59 -18.28
N GLY A 45 7.96 -12.05 -17.25
CA GLY A 45 6.50 -12.05 -17.19
C GLY A 45 5.85 -10.65 -17.35
N ALA A 46 6.55 -9.60 -16.96
CA ALA A 46 6.10 -8.21 -17.10
C ALA A 46 6.89 -7.42 -18.17
N SER A 47 7.79 -8.06 -18.93
CA SER A 47 8.69 -7.39 -19.88
C SER A 47 8.22 -7.53 -21.33
N THR A 48 6.92 -7.39 -21.55
CA THR A 48 6.35 -7.24 -22.90
C THR A 48 5.95 -5.79 -23.12
N PRO A 49 5.99 -5.26 -24.35
CA PRO A 49 5.57 -3.88 -24.64
C PRO A 49 4.18 -3.56 -24.07
N GLU A 50 3.23 -4.46 -24.25
CA GLU A 50 1.86 -4.32 -23.70
C GLU A 50 1.85 -4.23 -22.16
N SER A 51 2.66 -5.04 -21.49
CA SER A 51 2.74 -5.04 -20.01
C SER A 51 3.37 -3.73 -19.51
N GLU A 52 4.42 -3.25 -20.20
CA GLU A 52 5.08 -1.98 -19.84
C GLU A 52 4.14 -0.80 -20.03
N ASP A 53 3.41 -0.72 -21.15
CA ASP A 53 2.42 0.32 -21.40
C ASP A 53 1.27 0.30 -20.37
N ASN A 54 0.76 -0.90 -20.03
CA ASN A 54 -0.27 -1.05 -19.02
C ASN A 54 0.21 -0.64 -17.63
N CYS A 55 1.44 -1.01 -17.25
CA CYS A 55 2.03 -0.62 -15.96
C CYS A 55 2.21 0.90 -15.87
N ALA A 56 2.71 1.53 -16.91
CA ALA A 56 2.89 2.98 -16.95
C ALA A 56 1.55 3.73 -16.87
N THR A 57 0.55 3.28 -17.62
CA THR A 57 -0.80 3.86 -17.61
C THR A 57 -1.48 3.69 -16.25
N MET A 58 -1.38 2.49 -15.65
CA MET A 58 -1.96 2.23 -14.33
C MET A 58 -1.29 3.08 -13.25
N ALA A 59 0.04 3.16 -13.25
CA ALA A 59 0.78 3.99 -12.30
C ALA A 59 0.40 5.48 -12.42
N ALA A 60 0.26 5.99 -13.65
CA ALA A 60 -0.19 7.36 -13.88
C ALA A 60 -1.60 7.62 -13.33
N HIS A 61 -2.54 6.71 -13.57
CA HIS A 61 -3.90 6.83 -13.04
C HIS A 61 -3.93 6.77 -11.52
N GLU A 62 -3.14 5.90 -10.88
CA GLU A 62 -3.06 5.82 -9.41
C GLU A 62 -2.50 7.11 -8.80
N LEU A 63 -1.50 7.73 -9.45
CA LEU A 63 -0.97 9.01 -9.02
C LEU A 63 -1.99 10.15 -9.18
N ILE A 64 -2.71 10.20 -10.30
CA ILE A 64 -3.79 11.17 -10.54
C ILE A 64 -4.89 11.01 -9.48
N ASP A 65 -5.37 9.79 -9.26
CA ASP A 65 -6.39 9.52 -8.26
C ASP A 65 -5.93 9.94 -6.85
N TYR A 66 -4.65 9.71 -6.51
CA TYR A 66 -4.11 10.17 -5.23
C TYR A 66 -4.02 11.71 -5.17
N ILE A 67 -3.53 12.35 -6.22
CA ILE A 67 -3.34 13.81 -6.24
C ILE A 67 -4.69 14.55 -6.26
N GLU A 68 -5.65 14.11 -7.04
CA GLU A 68 -6.90 14.83 -7.24
C GLU A 68 -7.98 14.43 -6.23
N LYS A 69 -8.01 13.16 -5.79
CA LYS A 69 -9.09 12.58 -4.98
C LYS A 69 -8.62 12.05 -3.62
N GLY A 70 -7.32 12.05 -3.34
CA GLY A 70 -6.78 11.43 -2.14
C GLY A 70 -6.91 9.90 -2.12
N THR A 71 -7.36 9.28 -3.20
CA THR A 71 -7.57 7.82 -3.28
C THR A 71 -6.23 7.08 -3.28
N ILE A 72 -6.09 6.08 -2.41
CA ILE A 72 -4.92 5.20 -2.38
C ILE A 72 -5.31 3.83 -2.94
N LYS A 73 -4.58 3.38 -3.98
CA LYS A 73 -4.67 2.03 -4.56
C LYS A 73 -3.28 1.41 -4.65
N ASN A 74 -3.19 0.11 -4.44
CA ASN A 74 -1.97 -0.71 -4.61
C ASN A 74 -0.71 -0.23 -3.89
N SER A 75 -0.85 0.62 -2.87
CA SER A 75 0.29 1.10 -2.09
C SER A 75 0.99 -0.02 -1.32
N VAL A 76 2.32 0.01 -1.27
CA VAL A 76 3.13 -0.99 -0.54
C VAL A 76 2.91 -0.89 0.97
N ASN A 77 2.83 0.31 1.51
CA ASN A 77 2.81 0.59 2.96
C ASN A 77 1.48 1.12 3.48
N PHE A 78 0.61 1.68 2.64
CA PHE A 78 -0.71 2.15 3.04
C PHE A 78 -1.83 1.22 2.55
N PRO A 79 -2.99 1.19 3.22
CA PRO A 79 -4.15 0.43 2.76
C PRO A 79 -4.83 1.12 1.57
N ASN A 80 -5.56 0.34 0.76
CA ASN A 80 -6.44 0.93 -0.24
C ASN A 80 -7.58 1.68 0.47
N ALA A 81 -7.78 2.94 0.11
CA ALA A 81 -8.80 3.79 0.68
C ALA A 81 -9.34 4.77 -0.36
N GLU A 82 -10.64 4.98 -0.32
CA GLU A 82 -11.36 5.89 -1.19
C GLU A 82 -12.53 6.48 -0.41
N LEU A 83 -12.78 7.77 -0.59
CA LEU A 83 -13.93 8.49 -0.06
C LEU A 83 -14.33 9.59 -1.04
N ALA A 84 -15.60 9.61 -1.44
CA ALA A 84 -16.13 10.70 -2.26
C ALA A 84 -16.27 11.97 -1.41
N LYS A 85 -15.86 13.12 -1.96
CA LYS A 85 -16.10 14.41 -1.36
C LYS A 85 -17.53 14.87 -1.67
N THR A 86 -18.30 15.15 -0.63
CA THR A 86 -19.66 15.71 -0.72
C THR A 86 -19.78 17.04 0.02
N GLY A 87 -18.93 17.29 1.01
CA GLY A 87 -18.79 18.54 1.75
C GLY A 87 -17.84 19.54 1.06
N ASP A 88 -17.39 20.52 1.84
CA ASP A 88 -16.52 21.59 1.35
C ASP A 88 -15.09 21.10 1.13
N HIS A 89 -14.60 20.22 2.01
CA HIS A 89 -13.23 19.74 2.04
C HIS A 89 -13.13 18.23 2.23
N LEU A 90 -12.17 17.62 1.54
CA LEU A 90 -11.74 16.24 1.82
C LEU A 90 -10.37 16.29 2.50
N VAL A 91 -10.35 16.01 3.80
CA VAL A 91 -9.12 15.96 4.59
C VAL A 91 -8.54 14.56 4.58
N CYS A 92 -7.32 14.44 4.11
CA CYS A 92 -6.60 13.18 3.97
C CYS A 92 -5.40 13.17 4.93
N VAL A 93 -5.40 12.26 5.91
CA VAL A 93 -4.39 12.17 6.95
C VAL A 93 -3.66 10.84 6.88
N LEU A 94 -2.37 10.90 6.63
CA LEU A 94 -1.43 9.77 6.71
C LEU A 94 -0.85 9.73 8.12
N HIS A 95 -0.99 8.60 8.81
CA HIS A 95 -0.58 8.53 10.21
C HIS A 95 -0.17 7.12 10.66
N LYS A 96 0.46 7.03 11.83
CA LYS A 96 0.73 5.76 12.49
C LYS A 96 -0.56 5.09 12.98
N ASN A 97 -0.59 3.77 12.93
CA ASN A 97 -1.71 2.98 13.45
C ASN A 97 -1.57 2.77 14.96
N VAL A 98 -1.87 3.81 15.74
CA VAL A 98 -1.77 3.79 17.20
C VAL A 98 -3.10 4.16 17.84
N PRO A 99 -3.37 3.72 19.10
CA PRO A 99 -4.60 4.04 19.82
C PRO A 99 -4.87 5.54 19.94
N ALA A 100 -6.14 5.91 20.01
CA ALA A 100 -6.65 7.27 20.22
C ALA A 100 -6.35 8.31 19.11
N LEU A 101 -5.63 7.94 18.05
CA LEU A 101 -5.24 8.91 17.01
C LEU A 101 -6.44 9.38 16.19
N ILE A 102 -7.39 8.50 15.89
CA ILE A 102 -8.64 8.87 15.20
C ILE A 102 -9.43 9.89 16.02
N ALA A 103 -9.51 9.71 17.35
CA ALA A 103 -10.20 10.64 18.22
C ALA A 103 -9.56 12.03 18.18
N GLN A 104 -8.23 12.12 18.20
CA GLN A 104 -7.51 13.37 18.06
C GLN A 104 -7.76 14.04 16.69
N ILE A 105 -7.72 13.26 15.61
CA ILE A 105 -8.01 13.75 14.25
C ILE A 105 -9.44 14.30 14.16
N THR A 106 -10.43 13.60 14.68
CA THR A 106 -11.83 14.08 14.64
C THR A 106 -12.08 15.28 15.55
N SER A 107 -11.36 15.39 16.68
CA SER A 107 -11.45 16.55 17.57
C SER A 107 -11.01 17.83 16.88
N VAL A 108 -9.97 17.80 16.04
CA VAL A 108 -9.52 18.99 15.29
C VAL A 108 -10.64 19.57 14.42
N VAL A 109 -11.47 18.71 13.79
CA VAL A 109 -12.63 19.17 13.01
C VAL A 109 -13.69 19.78 13.92
N SER A 110 -14.02 19.10 15.02
CA SER A 110 -15.06 19.55 15.96
C SER A 110 -14.68 20.85 16.66
N ASP A 111 -13.42 21.05 17.01
CA ASP A 111 -12.91 22.26 17.69
C ASP A 111 -13.06 23.53 16.84
N LYS A 112 -13.14 23.37 15.52
CA LYS A 112 -13.44 24.46 14.57
C LYS A 112 -14.95 24.62 14.30
N GLY A 113 -15.80 23.78 14.88
CA GLY A 113 -17.24 23.79 14.65
C GLY A 113 -17.64 23.24 13.26
N ALA A 114 -16.73 22.58 12.55
CA ALA A 114 -17.00 21.93 11.29
C ALA A 114 -17.68 20.57 11.50
N ASN A 115 -18.42 20.09 10.50
CA ASN A 115 -19.14 18.81 10.53
C ASN A 115 -18.41 17.77 9.67
N ILE A 116 -18.32 16.52 10.18
CA ILE A 116 -17.84 15.39 9.41
C ILE A 116 -19.03 14.68 8.78
N GLU A 117 -19.17 14.78 7.47
CA GLU A 117 -20.24 14.12 6.70
C GLU A 117 -19.96 12.62 6.57
N ASN A 118 -18.73 12.28 6.21
CA ASN A 118 -18.28 10.92 6.03
C ASN A 118 -16.85 10.74 6.55
N LEU A 119 -16.55 9.54 7.03
CA LEU A 119 -15.21 9.18 7.51
C LEU A 119 -14.85 7.76 7.05
N VAL A 120 -13.66 7.63 6.50
CA VAL A 120 -13.02 6.33 6.24
C VAL A 120 -11.69 6.30 6.94
N ASN A 121 -11.47 5.29 7.78
CA ASN A 121 -10.16 4.98 8.32
C ASN A 121 -9.80 3.53 7.99
N LYS A 122 -8.63 3.33 7.42
CA LYS A 122 -8.09 2.00 7.16
C LYS A 122 -6.64 1.91 7.58
N SER A 123 -6.25 0.75 8.07
CA SER A 123 -4.88 0.49 8.51
C SER A 123 -4.25 -0.70 7.80
N LYS A 124 -2.92 -0.65 7.69
CA LYS A 124 -2.08 -1.73 7.17
C LYS A 124 -0.81 -1.78 8.00
N LYS A 125 -0.72 -2.76 8.91
CA LYS A 125 0.38 -2.88 9.88
C LYS A 125 0.52 -1.60 10.72
N ASP A 126 1.66 -0.92 10.63
CA ASP A 126 2.03 0.25 11.45
C ASP A 126 1.46 1.57 10.92
N TRP A 127 0.84 1.55 9.74
CA TRP A 127 0.35 2.74 9.05
C TRP A 127 -1.16 2.71 8.90
N ALA A 128 -1.75 3.90 8.98
CA ALA A 128 -3.16 4.12 8.72
C ALA A 128 -3.38 5.36 7.85
N TYR A 129 -4.49 5.36 7.18
CA TYR A 129 -4.95 6.46 6.36
C TYR A 129 -6.39 6.79 6.72
N THR A 130 -6.61 8.03 7.16
CA THR A 130 -7.94 8.55 7.48
C THR A 130 -8.33 9.60 6.45
N MET A 131 -9.52 9.45 5.90
CA MET A 131 -10.15 10.43 5.03
C MET A 131 -11.40 10.95 5.72
N LEU A 132 -11.58 12.28 5.75
CA LEU A 132 -12.74 12.95 6.32
C LEU A 132 -13.34 13.86 5.26
N ASP A 133 -14.60 13.65 4.96
CA ASP A 133 -15.41 14.55 4.16
C ASP A 133 -16.06 15.55 5.11
N VAL A 134 -15.74 16.84 4.97
CA VAL A 134 -16.03 17.87 5.98
C VAL A 134 -16.76 19.05 5.36
N THR A 135 -17.77 19.53 6.07
CA THR A 135 -18.45 20.81 5.81
C THR A 135 -18.05 21.83 6.86
N GLY A 136 -17.57 23.00 6.42
CA GLY A 136 -17.04 24.05 7.28
C GLY A 136 -15.52 24.20 7.20
N ASP A 137 -14.96 25.09 8.03
CA ASP A 137 -13.54 25.42 7.98
C ASP A 137 -12.65 24.32 8.57
N VAL A 138 -11.52 24.08 7.92
CA VAL A 138 -10.49 23.13 8.36
C VAL A 138 -9.13 23.80 8.51
N ASP A 139 -8.40 23.38 9.54
CA ASP A 139 -7.04 23.86 9.84
C ASP A 139 -6.04 22.71 9.60
N ALA A 140 -5.39 22.73 8.44
CA ALA A 140 -4.43 21.69 8.06
C ALA A 140 -3.24 21.60 9.03
N ASP A 141 -2.82 22.70 9.66
CA ASP A 141 -1.66 22.72 10.55
C ASP A 141 -2.01 22.13 11.92
N ALA A 142 -3.26 22.26 12.36
CA ALA A 142 -3.72 21.59 13.57
C ALA A 142 -3.61 20.07 13.45
N PHE A 143 -3.94 19.48 12.29
CA PHE A 143 -3.72 18.04 12.06
C PHE A 143 -2.25 17.65 12.06
N LYS A 144 -1.38 18.47 11.47
CA LYS A 144 0.08 18.19 11.43
C LYS A 144 0.73 18.21 12.82
N SER A 145 0.12 18.91 13.79
CA SER A 145 0.62 18.99 15.16
C SER A 145 0.37 17.72 15.98
N ILE A 146 -0.49 16.82 15.51
CA ILE A 146 -0.82 15.57 16.22
C ILE A 146 0.37 14.60 16.11
N GLU A 147 0.84 14.12 17.26
CA GLU A 147 1.91 13.12 17.29
C GLU A 147 1.49 11.83 16.58
N GLY A 148 2.32 11.36 15.64
CA GLY A 148 2.04 10.19 14.82
C GLY A 148 1.42 10.50 13.46
N VAL A 149 0.99 11.73 13.20
CA VAL A 149 0.64 12.19 11.86
C VAL A 149 1.93 12.47 11.07
N VAL A 150 1.99 11.95 9.84
CA VAL A 150 3.16 12.08 8.95
C VAL A 150 2.86 12.87 7.69
N GLY A 151 1.59 13.06 7.36
CA GLY A 151 1.19 13.86 6.22
C GLY A 151 -0.29 14.24 6.27
N VAL A 152 -0.59 15.46 5.82
CA VAL A 152 -1.97 15.98 5.73
C VAL A 152 -2.13 16.66 4.38
N ARG A 153 -3.28 16.40 3.76
CA ARG A 153 -3.72 17.09 2.55
C ARG A 153 -5.18 17.48 2.70
N VAL A 154 -5.52 18.65 2.24
CA VAL A 154 -6.89 19.16 2.14
C VAL A 154 -7.18 19.38 0.65
N LEU A 155 -8.24 18.75 0.16
CA LEU A 155 -8.67 18.74 -1.24
C LEU A 155 -10.05 19.39 -1.38
#